data_32ea17ac8e3073b2c03aa77217072c71
#
_entry.id   32ea17ac8e3073b2c03aa77217072c71
#
_cell.length_a   1.000
_cell.length_b   1.000
_cell.length_c   1.000
_cell.angle_alpha   90.00
_cell.angle_beta   90.00
_cell.angle_gamma   90.00
#
_symmetry.space_group_name_H-M   'P 1'
#
loop_
_entity.id
_entity.type
_entity.pdbx_description
1 polymer ?
#
loop_
_entity_poly.entity_id
_entity_poly.type
_entity_poly.pdbx_seq_one_letter_code
_entity_poly.pdbx_strand_id
1 'polypeptide(L)'
;MKKALTAIALTCFLATTILATSASAATSVIDPAPNPTANPLWDVGTTRNKIVVISDLHLGVNDRISEDTVDRPYLIDFINRVGQTASIRELVIAGDFLDEWILPLSYPVSTDSQEYYKQCIANNKGVIDALNGLSNTGVKLVYVNGNHDMTLLADTLKQVMPNINFVGNNGIGVYITGDNKEIAIEHGNRYDVYSAPDTVDNKDLTSNPLLPPGYFYARLGTSWFLQGTPSINKMIPELTAAPSKTNVDQYGAYLYSSFWYSNMNSFTNIERFDDKVFNLKNYGFNTKLSEADILPVLQSDGTITTPALFKNFQKSWEQIQTNNGVRVHSSFIDAASAQLNPDINYFPKQESIQYDGQGIQTVVFGHTHVPLVQTFKNGISVLNDGSWVDTRTGNPNLTRTFAVVTTGKTDFYNLYQYKDDGSLANVTTQLTLPAAN
;
A
#
# COMPACT_ATOMS: atom_id res chain seq x y z
N MET A 1 -6.19 -24.48 10.57
CA MET A 1 -5.26 -23.42 10.94
C MET A 1 -4.25 -23.02 9.87
N LYS A 2 -3.96 -23.83 8.84
CA LYS A 2 -3.01 -23.47 7.76
C LYS A 2 -3.57 -22.63 6.60
N LYS A 3 -4.87 -22.37 6.52
CA LYS A 3 -5.52 -21.62 5.41
C LYS A 3 -5.81 -20.14 5.71
N ALA A 4 -5.65 -19.68 6.94
CA ALA A 4 -5.93 -18.31 7.34
C ALA A 4 -4.69 -17.38 7.32
N LEU A 5 -3.48 -17.95 7.27
CA LEU A 5 -2.22 -17.18 7.21
C LEU A 5 -1.93 -16.54 5.84
N THR A 6 -2.75 -16.83 4.83
CA THR A 6 -2.45 -16.48 3.43
C THR A 6 -2.90 -15.09 3.01
N ALA A 7 -3.73 -14.40 3.78
CA ALA A 7 -4.39 -13.20 3.29
C ALA A 7 -3.78 -11.87 3.76
N ILE A 8 -2.93 -11.86 4.79
CA ILE A 8 -2.39 -10.62 5.39
C ILE A 8 -0.90 -10.41 5.19
N ALA A 9 -0.23 -11.47 4.93
CA ALA A 9 1.06 -11.31 4.29
C ALA A 9 0.99 -10.38 3.04
N LEU A 10 -0.20 -9.88 2.70
CA LEU A 10 -0.46 -9.28 1.41
C LEU A 10 0.10 -7.86 1.26
N THR A 11 0.12 -7.04 2.27
CA THR A 11 0.58 -5.65 2.11
C THR A 11 2.10 -5.48 2.23
N CYS A 12 2.77 -6.42 2.92
CA CYS A 12 4.24 -6.50 2.93
C CYS A 12 4.78 -7.80 2.30
N PHE A 13 3.91 -8.78 1.99
CA PHE A 13 4.28 -10.15 1.57
C PHE A 13 4.20 -10.38 0.07
N LEU A 14 3.62 -9.48 -0.70
CA LEU A 14 3.51 -9.69 -2.15
C LEU A 14 4.86 -9.93 -2.81
N ALA A 15 5.91 -9.30 -2.31
CA ALA A 15 7.26 -9.53 -2.80
C ALA A 15 7.75 -10.99 -2.68
N THR A 16 7.22 -11.78 -1.75
CA THR A 16 7.82 -13.07 -1.41
C THR A 16 7.14 -14.30 -1.97
N THR A 17 5.85 -14.26 -2.17
CA THR A 17 5.11 -15.40 -2.75
C THR A 17 5.05 -15.38 -4.26
N ILE A 18 5.10 -14.20 -4.85
CA ILE A 18 5.22 -13.99 -6.31
C ILE A 18 6.52 -14.60 -6.85
N LEU A 19 7.51 -14.64 -6.02
CA LEU A 19 8.89 -14.89 -6.37
C LEU A 19 9.27 -16.36 -6.35
N ALA A 20 8.48 -17.22 -5.71
CA ALA A 20 8.75 -18.66 -5.64
C ALA A 20 8.37 -19.41 -6.94
N THR A 21 7.57 -18.83 -7.84
CA THR A 21 7.11 -19.49 -9.07
C THR A 21 7.87 -19.09 -10.35
N SER A 22 8.69 -18.05 -10.30
CA SER A 22 9.38 -17.51 -11.48
C SER A 22 10.85 -17.91 -11.63
N ALA A 23 11.32 -18.94 -10.90
CA ALA A 23 12.68 -19.47 -11.05
C ALA A 23 12.89 -20.29 -12.35
N SER A 24 11.97 -20.26 -13.29
CA SER A 24 12.21 -20.69 -14.67
C SER A 24 12.65 -19.48 -15.46
N ALA A 25 13.90 -19.48 -15.91
CA ALA A 25 14.41 -18.57 -16.94
C ALA A 25 13.73 -18.88 -18.28
N ALA A 26 12.41 -18.73 -18.35
CA ALA A 26 11.71 -18.56 -19.60
C ALA A 26 11.87 -17.09 -19.96
N THR A 27 12.45 -16.81 -21.09
CA THR A 27 12.17 -15.58 -21.82
C THR A 27 10.65 -15.46 -21.84
N SER A 28 10.09 -14.65 -20.94
CA SER A 28 8.66 -14.36 -20.95
C SER A 28 8.40 -13.69 -22.28
N VAL A 29 7.70 -14.41 -23.16
CA VAL A 29 6.99 -13.76 -24.24
C VAL A 29 5.98 -12.90 -23.48
N ILE A 30 6.26 -11.60 -23.36
CA ILE A 30 5.29 -10.62 -22.89
C ILE A 30 4.15 -10.75 -23.91
N ASP A 31 3.00 -11.21 -23.47
CA ASP A 31 1.81 -11.19 -24.32
C ASP A 31 1.66 -9.76 -24.85
N PRO A 32 1.47 -9.59 -26.16
CA PRO A 32 1.34 -8.24 -26.70
C PRO A 32 0.22 -7.54 -25.94
N ALA A 33 0.51 -6.32 -25.47
CA ALA A 33 -0.50 -5.45 -24.87
C ALA A 33 -1.78 -5.49 -25.70
N PRO A 34 -2.97 -5.45 -25.09
CA PRO A 34 -4.22 -5.40 -25.83
C PRO A 34 -4.08 -4.31 -26.89
N ASN A 35 -4.43 -4.63 -28.13
CA ASN A 35 -4.28 -3.70 -29.24
C ASN A 35 -4.96 -2.40 -28.84
N PRO A 36 -4.24 -1.26 -28.69
CA PRO A 36 -4.79 -0.05 -28.16
C PRO A 36 -5.95 0.40 -29.06
N THR A 37 -7.14 -0.06 -28.71
CA THR A 37 -8.34 0.39 -29.37
C THR A 37 -8.59 1.79 -28.84
N ALA A 38 -8.60 2.78 -29.72
CA ALA A 38 -8.97 4.16 -29.44
C ALA A 38 -10.47 4.24 -29.07
N ASN A 39 -10.89 3.50 -28.04
CA ASN A 39 -12.26 3.36 -27.61
C ASN A 39 -12.39 3.80 -26.16
N PRO A 40 -13.42 4.57 -25.82
CA PRO A 40 -13.73 4.92 -24.44
C PRO A 40 -13.98 3.65 -23.58
N LEU A 41 -13.81 3.75 -22.27
CA LEU A 41 -14.14 2.68 -21.34
C LEU A 41 -15.64 2.37 -21.34
N TRP A 42 -16.45 3.42 -21.48
CA TRP A 42 -17.92 3.32 -21.59
C TRP A 42 -18.45 4.19 -22.71
N ASP A 43 -19.51 3.73 -23.33
CA ASP A 43 -20.32 4.50 -24.26
C ASP A 43 -21.55 5.07 -23.52
N VAL A 44 -21.31 5.93 -22.53
CA VAL A 44 -22.38 6.49 -21.69
C VAL A 44 -22.26 8.00 -21.55
N GLY A 45 -22.97 8.73 -22.39
CA GLY A 45 -23.20 10.16 -22.25
C GLY A 45 -21.93 11.02 -22.20
N THR A 46 -22.14 12.33 -22.20
CA THR A 46 -21.05 13.34 -22.18
C THR A 46 -20.96 14.10 -20.85
N THR A 47 -21.85 13.81 -19.89
CA THR A 47 -21.85 14.46 -18.59
C THR A 47 -20.66 14.01 -17.77
N ARG A 48 -19.74 14.89 -17.43
CA ARG A 48 -18.55 14.63 -16.64
C ARG A 48 -18.89 14.49 -15.15
N ASN A 49 -19.34 13.33 -14.74
CA ASN A 49 -19.76 13.06 -13.36
C ASN A 49 -19.15 11.78 -12.78
N LYS A 50 -18.21 11.15 -13.48
CA LYS A 50 -17.55 9.94 -13.00
C LYS A 50 -16.17 10.24 -12.45
N ILE A 51 -15.91 9.72 -11.26
CA ILE A 51 -14.58 9.69 -10.62
C ILE A 51 -14.11 8.25 -10.69
N VAL A 52 -12.97 8.05 -11.33
CA VAL A 52 -12.28 6.76 -11.43
C VAL A 52 -11.14 6.75 -10.43
N VAL A 53 -11.05 5.71 -9.62
CA VAL A 53 -10.00 5.55 -8.60
C VAL A 53 -9.24 4.26 -8.87
N ILE A 54 -7.93 4.37 -8.88
CA ILE A 54 -6.96 3.27 -8.93
C ILE A 54 -5.95 3.48 -7.81
N SER A 55 -5.33 2.42 -7.30
CA SER A 55 -4.27 2.48 -6.30
C SER A 55 -3.27 1.34 -6.49
N ASP A 56 -2.24 1.34 -5.66
CA ASP A 56 -1.35 0.20 -5.50
C ASP A 56 -0.78 -0.27 -6.84
N LEU A 57 -0.17 0.69 -7.57
CA LEU A 57 0.47 0.46 -8.86
C LEU A 57 1.89 -0.07 -8.71
N HIS A 58 2.55 0.27 -7.60
CA HIS A 58 3.89 -0.19 -7.23
C HIS A 58 4.92 -0.15 -8.35
N LEU A 59 4.99 0.98 -9.06
CA LEU A 59 5.92 1.16 -10.16
C LEU A 59 7.35 1.30 -9.66
N GLY A 60 8.15 0.27 -9.84
CA GLY A 60 9.49 0.17 -9.29
C GLY A 60 10.60 0.73 -10.19
N VAL A 61 11.81 0.75 -9.64
CA VAL A 61 13.02 1.31 -10.26
C VAL A 61 13.55 0.47 -11.43
N ASN A 62 13.24 -0.82 -11.46
CA ASN A 62 13.56 -1.73 -12.57
C ASN A 62 12.65 -2.95 -12.56
N ASP A 63 12.44 -3.55 -13.71
CA ASP A 63 11.46 -4.61 -13.93
C ASP A 63 11.79 -5.94 -13.26
N ARG A 64 13.01 -6.13 -12.76
CA ARG A 64 13.37 -7.35 -12.04
C ARG A 64 12.73 -7.42 -10.65
N ILE A 65 12.39 -6.25 -10.08
CA ILE A 65 11.87 -6.13 -8.71
C ILE A 65 10.59 -5.29 -8.64
N SER A 66 10.10 -4.78 -9.77
CA SER A 66 8.84 -4.05 -9.84
C SER A 66 7.66 -5.02 -9.73
N GLU A 67 6.60 -4.61 -9.08
CA GLU A 67 5.39 -5.41 -8.92
C GLU A 67 4.36 -5.17 -10.04
N ASP A 68 4.58 -4.19 -10.90
CA ASP A 68 3.79 -3.93 -12.11
C ASP A 68 4.70 -3.94 -13.34
N THR A 69 4.79 -5.08 -14.01
CA THR A 69 5.56 -5.27 -15.24
C THR A 69 4.70 -5.87 -16.34
N VAL A 70 3.97 -6.93 -16.05
CA VAL A 70 3.06 -7.62 -16.98
C VAL A 70 1.79 -6.78 -17.15
N ASP A 71 1.27 -6.19 -16.07
CA ASP A 71 0.05 -5.39 -16.10
C ASP A 71 0.26 -3.95 -16.59
N ARG A 72 1.51 -3.46 -16.64
CA ARG A 72 1.86 -2.11 -17.11
C ARG A 72 1.31 -1.74 -18.51
N PRO A 73 1.37 -2.59 -19.52
CA PRO A 73 0.76 -2.29 -20.82
C PRO A 73 -0.76 -2.11 -20.76
N TYR A 74 -1.43 -2.89 -19.90
CA TYR A 74 -2.88 -2.76 -19.66
C TYR A 74 -3.21 -1.46 -18.90
N LEU A 75 -2.36 -1.06 -17.96
CA LEU A 75 -2.48 0.22 -17.27
C LEU A 75 -2.37 1.40 -18.23
N ILE A 76 -1.41 1.37 -19.15
CA ILE A 76 -1.24 2.39 -20.20
C ILE A 76 -2.48 2.47 -21.09
N ASP A 77 -3.00 1.33 -21.57
CA ASP A 77 -4.22 1.29 -22.37
C ASP A 77 -5.43 1.81 -21.60
N PHE A 78 -5.59 1.39 -20.35
CA PHE A 78 -6.64 1.88 -19.45
C PHE A 78 -6.60 3.41 -19.31
N ILE A 79 -5.44 3.99 -19.00
CA ILE A 79 -5.28 5.45 -18.82
C ILE A 79 -5.63 6.20 -20.11
N ASN A 80 -5.18 5.69 -21.25
CA ASN A 80 -5.50 6.30 -22.56
C ASN A 80 -7.01 6.29 -22.81
N ARG A 81 -7.70 5.21 -22.46
CA ARG A 81 -9.16 5.08 -22.61
C ARG A 81 -9.92 5.92 -21.59
N VAL A 82 -9.39 6.12 -20.38
CA VAL A 82 -9.91 7.12 -19.43
C VAL A 82 -9.96 8.51 -20.10
N GLY A 83 -8.88 8.92 -20.75
CA GLY A 83 -8.80 10.18 -21.47
C GLY A 83 -9.82 10.33 -22.62
N GLN A 84 -10.22 9.23 -23.22
CA GLN A 84 -11.19 9.20 -24.32
C GLN A 84 -12.65 9.10 -23.86
N THR A 85 -12.87 8.83 -22.57
CA THR A 85 -14.21 8.63 -22.00
C THR A 85 -14.80 9.95 -21.54
N ALA A 86 -15.71 10.52 -22.32
CA ALA A 86 -16.24 11.86 -22.11
C ALA A 86 -16.95 12.06 -20.74
N SER A 87 -17.46 11.01 -20.12
CA SER A 87 -18.15 11.06 -18.83
C SER A 87 -17.21 11.06 -17.62
N ILE A 88 -15.90 10.84 -17.80
CA ILE A 88 -14.95 10.87 -16.69
C ILE A 88 -14.53 12.30 -16.38
N ARG A 89 -14.70 12.67 -15.10
CA ARG A 89 -14.30 13.97 -14.56
C ARG A 89 -12.89 13.93 -13.97
N GLU A 90 -12.59 12.87 -13.23
CA GLU A 90 -11.36 12.73 -12.48
C GLU A 90 -10.81 11.30 -12.58
N LEU A 91 -9.48 11.19 -12.69
CA LEU A 91 -8.73 9.98 -12.39
C LEU A 91 -7.93 10.25 -11.12
N VAL A 92 -8.15 9.44 -10.09
CA VAL A 92 -7.46 9.53 -8.80
C VAL A 92 -6.59 8.31 -8.61
N ILE A 93 -5.31 8.51 -8.34
CA ILE A 93 -4.37 7.48 -7.87
C ILE A 93 -4.36 7.57 -6.35
N ALA A 94 -4.95 6.59 -5.67
CA ALA A 94 -5.14 6.59 -4.22
C ALA A 94 -3.97 5.93 -3.46
N GLY A 95 -2.75 6.39 -3.73
CA GLY A 95 -1.53 5.96 -3.05
C GLY A 95 -0.79 4.82 -3.75
N ASP A 96 0.43 4.58 -3.28
CA ASP A 96 1.35 3.53 -3.73
C ASP A 96 1.53 3.49 -5.25
N PHE A 97 1.76 4.69 -5.80
CA PHE A 97 2.03 4.91 -7.22
C PHE A 97 3.44 4.46 -7.59
N LEU A 98 4.44 4.96 -6.85
CA LEU A 98 5.85 4.58 -7.00
C LEU A 98 6.29 3.77 -5.77
N ASP A 99 7.22 2.82 -5.97
CA ASP A 99 7.59 1.92 -4.89
C ASP A 99 9.03 2.13 -4.41
N GLU A 100 9.20 2.70 -3.20
CA GLU A 100 10.48 2.84 -2.51
C GLU A 100 10.82 1.63 -1.63
N TRP A 101 9.87 0.74 -1.34
CA TRP A 101 10.08 -0.33 -0.38
C TRP A 101 10.66 -1.59 -1.01
N ILE A 102 10.28 -1.93 -2.22
CA ILE A 102 10.70 -3.13 -2.94
C ILE A 102 12.11 -2.92 -3.53
N LEU A 103 13.08 -2.87 -2.63
CA LEU A 103 14.50 -2.67 -2.93
C LEU A 103 15.38 -3.64 -2.14
N PRO A 104 16.41 -4.23 -2.72
CA PRO A 104 17.35 -5.04 -1.94
C PRO A 104 18.16 -4.18 -0.95
N LEU A 105 18.65 -4.81 0.12
CA LEU A 105 19.54 -4.17 1.09
C LEU A 105 20.80 -3.59 0.45
N SER A 106 21.27 -4.20 -0.65
CA SER A 106 22.43 -3.76 -1.43
C SER A 106 22.16 -2.56 -2.34
N TYR A 107 20.91 -2.10 -2.44
CA TYR A 107 20.60 -0.95 -3.31
C TYR A 107 21.32 0.31 -2.82
N PRO A 108 22.02 1.04 -3.72
CA PRO A 108 22.76 2.25 -3.34
C PRO A 108 21.82 3.33 -2.77
N VAL A 109 22.18 3.87 -1.62
CA VAL A 109 21.42 4.97 -1.00
C VAL A 109 22.01 6.30 -1.47
N SER A 110 21.21 7.09 -2.18
CA SER A 110 21.53 8.47 -2.56
C SER A 110 21.41 9.41 -1.36
N THR A 111 22.14 10.52 -1.37
CA THR A 111 21.91 11.65 -0.44
C THR A 111 20.70 12.50 -0.84
N ASP A 112 20.29 12.45 -2.11
CA ASP A 112 19.02 13.01 -2.59
C ASP A 112 17.91 11.95 -2.38
N SER A 113 17.00 12.20 -1.45
CA SER A 113 15.88 11.30 -1.18
C SER A 113 14.95 11.13 -2.38
N GLN A 114 14.96 12.08 -3.34
CA GLN A 114 14.12 12.04 -4.54
C GLN A 114 14.77 11.33 -5.73
N GLU A 115 16.06 11.03 -5.67
CA GLU A 115 16.78 10.38 -6.79
C GLU A 115 16.15 9.02 -7.13
N TYR A 116 15.74 8.30 -6.12
CA TYR A 116 15.07 7.02 -6.29
C TYR A 116 13.77 7.15 -7.10
N TYR A 117 12.92 8.11 -6.73
CA TYR A 117 11.65 8.34 -7.45
C TYR A 117 11.86 8.80 -8.88
N LYS A 118 12.91 9.59 -9.15
CA LYS A 118 13.29 9.96 -10.52
C LYS A 118 13.63 8.72 -11.36
N GLN A 119 14.29 7.73 -10.76
CA GLN A 119 14.59 6.46 -11.44
C GLN A 119 13.32 5.61 -11.67
N CYS A 120 12.41 5.53 -10.70
CA CYS A 120 11.10 4.90 -10.90
C CYS A 120 10.33 5.55 -12.05
N ILE A 121 10.26 6.87 -12.08
CA ILE A 121 9.63 7.67 -13.14
C ILE A 121 10.26 7.34 -14.51
N ALA A 122 11.58 7.30 -14.58
CA ALA A 122 12.30 6.99 -15.83
C ALA A 122 12.04 5.56 -16.31
N ASN A 123 12.02 4.57 -15.40
CA ASN A 123 11.73 3.18 -15.71
C ASN A 123 10.30 2.98 -16.21
N ASN A 124 9.36 3.79 -15.74
CA ASN A 124 7.93 3.69 -16.04
C ASN A 124 7.44 4.80 -16.97
N LYS A 125 8.32 5.31 -17.83
CA LYS A 125 8.02 6.46 -18.71
C LYS A 125 6.73 6.32 -19.51
N GLY A 126 6.37 5.13 -19.97
CA GLY A 126 5.14 4.89 -20.74
C GLY A 126 3.87 5.21 -19.93
N VAL A 127 3.83 4.86 -18.64
CA VAL A 127 2.72 5.20 -17.73
C VAL A 127 2.69 6.71 -17.49
N ILE A 128 3.85 7.31 -17.23
CA ILE A 128 3.97 8.76 -17.02
C ILE A 128 3.48 9.55 -18.24
N ASP A 129 3.85 9.11 -19.44
CA ASP A 129 3.42 9.74 -20.69
C ASP A 129 1.90 9.62 -20.89
N ALA A 130 1.30 8.46 -20.59
CA ALA A 130 -0.14 8.25 -20.66
C ALA A 130 -0.90 9.16 -19.66
N LEU A 131 -0.43 9.26 -18.42
CA LEU A 131 -0.99 10.17 -17.41
C LEU A 131 -0.89 11.63 -17.84
N ASN A 132 0.23 12.03 -18.41
CA ASN A 132 0.40 13.39 -18.96
C ASN A 132 -0.57 13.68 -20.11
N GLY A 133 -0.88 12.66 -20.92
CA GLY A 133 -1.86 12.77 -22.00
C GLY A 133 -3.25 13.21 -21.54
N LEU A 134 -3.60 12.91 -20.29
CA LEU A 134 -4.90 13.31 -19.72
C LEU A 134 -5.08 14.82 -19.62
N SER A 135 -3.99 15.60 -19.53
CA SER A 135 -4.05 17.08 -19.44
C SER A 135 -4.81 17.73 -20.58
N ASN A 136 -4.88 17.11 -21.75
CA ASN A 136 -5.54 17.61 -22.95
C ASN A 136 -6.97 17.07 -23.12
N THR A 137 -7.45 16.21 -22.21
CA THR A 137 -8.75 15.53 -22.34
C THR A 137 -9.84 16.16 -21.46
N GLY A 138 -9.44 17.03 -20.53
CA GLY A 138 -10.32 17.62 -19.53
C GLY A 138 -10.57 16.69 -18.32
N VAL A 139 -9.90 15.55 -18.24
CA VAL A 139 -9.85 14.70 -17.04
C VAL A 139 -8.88 15.31 -16.03
N LYS A 140 -9.33 15.54 -14.80
CA LYS A 140 -8.46 15.98 -13.71
C LYS A 140 -7.68 14.79 -13.16
N LEU A 141 -6.35 14.87 -13.18
CA LEU A 141 -5.48 13.88 -12.57
C LEU A 141 -5.17 14.28 -11.12
N VAL A 142 -5.46 13.38 -10.19
CA VAL A 142 -5.16 13.54 -8.76
C VAL A 142 -4.30 12.36 -8.29
N TYR A 143 -3.31 12.66 -7.47
CA TYR A 143 -2.54 11.65 -6.76
C TYR A 143 -2.63 11.92 -5.25
N VAL A 144 -2.95 10.88 -4.49
CA VAL A 144 -2.98 10.87 -3.03
C VAL A 144 -1.77 10.08 -2.55
N ASN A 145 -1.06 10.58 -1.55
CA ASN A 145 0.18 9.95 -1.06
C ASN A 145 -0.10 8.64 -0.31
N GLY A 146 0.67 7.59 -0.59
CA GLY A 146 0.62 6.28 0.07
C GLY A 146 1.84 5.99 0.95
N ASN A 147 1.96 4.77 1.48
CA ASN A 147 3.09 4.41 2.34
C ASN A 147 4.33 3.99 1.54
N HIS A 148 4.21 3.36 0.39
CA HIS A 148 5.36 2.98 -0.43
C HIS A 148 6.02 4.18 -1.12
N ASP A 149 5.31 5.28 -1.24
CA ASP A 149 5.82 6.54 -1.79
C ASP A 149 5.68 7.72 -0.80
N MET A 150 5.71 7.43 0.51
CA MET A 150 5.46 8.42 1.55
C MET A 150 6.43 9.62 1.55
N THR A 151 7.65 9.43 1.09
CA THR A 151 8.67 10.50 1.04
C THR A 151 8.74 11.21 -0.31
N LEU A 152 7.89 10.81 -1.28
CA LEU A 152 7.78 11.47 -2.58
C LEU A 152 7.29 12.91 -2.42
N LEU A 153 8.02 13.84 -3.00
CA LEU A 153 7.66 15.25 -2.98
C LEU A 153 6.85 15.66 -4.22
N ALA A 154 5.89 16.54 -4.01
CA ALA A 154 5.07 17.10 -5.08
C ALA A 154 5.91 17.69 -6.23
N ASP A 155 7.01 18.37 -5.90
CA ASP A 155 7.90 18.99 -6.91
C ASP A 155 8.58 17.95 -7.78
N THR A 156 8.90 16.77 -7.27
CA THR A 156 9.48 15.67 -8.05
C THR A 156 8.51 15.18 -9.12
N LEU A 157 7.24 14.97 -8.78
CA LEU A 157 6.22 14.60 -9.76
C LEU A 157 5.90 15.74 -10.73
N LYS A 158 5.79 16.98 -10.26
CA LYS A 158 5.45 18.12 -11.09
C LYS A 158 6.50 18.46 -12.15
N GLN A 159 7.75 18.04 -11.97
CA GLN A 159 8.78 18.16 -13.01
C GLN A 159 8.42 17.38 -14.28
N VAL A 160 7.72 16.27 -14.14
CA VAL A 160 7.34 15.38 -15.25
C VAL A 160 5.84 15.34 -15.52
N MET A 161 5.01 15.68 -14.55
CA MET A 161 3.55 15.77 -14.63
C MET A 161 3.07 17.12 -14.06
N PRO A 162 3.26 18.25 -14.78
CA PRO A 162 3.02 19.60 -14.23
C PRO A 162 1.56 19.85 -13.83
N ASN A 163 0.62 19.13 -14.40
CA ASN A 163 -0.82 19.28 -14.14
C ASN A 163 -1.37 18.33 -13.07
N ILE A 164 -0.52 17.53 -12.43
CA ILE A 164 -0.97 16.62 -11.37
C ILE A 164 -1.38 17.40 -10.11
N ASN A 165 -2.55 17.07 -9.57
CA ASN A 165 -2.97 17.54 -8.26
C ASN A 165 -2.46 16.59 -7.18
N PHE A 166 -1.36 16.94 -6.55
CA PHE A 166 -0.74 16.16 -5.47
C PHE A 166 -1.44 16.49 -4.14
N VAL A 167 -1.93 15.45 -3.44
CA VAL A 167 -2.64 15.56 -2.17
C VAL A 167 -1.92 14.75 -1.11
N GLY A 168 -1.56 15.38 -0.01
CA GLY A 168 -0.95 14.71 1.13
C GLY A 168 0.51 15.07 1.33
N ASN A 169 1.08 14.44 2.34
CA ASN A 169 2.47 14.58 2.75
C ASN A 169 2.85 13.42 3.67
N ASN A 170 4.09 12.94 3.58
CA ASN A 170 4.61 11.88 4.45
C ASN A 170 3.72 10.64 4.53
N GLY A 171 3.19 10.18 3.41
CA GLY A 171 2.37 8.98 3.34
C GLY A 171 0.91 9.15 3.77
N ILE A 172 0.47 10.36 4.10
CA ILE A 172 -0.90 10.64 4.51
C ILE A 172 -1.51 11.70 3.60
N GLY A 173 -2.64 11.35 2.97
CA GLY A 173 -3.41 12.26 2.14
C GLY A 173 -4.88 11.89 2.15
N VAL A 174 -5.76 12.88 2.07
CA VAL A 174 -7.20 12.69 1.89
C VAL A 174 -7.69 13.65 0.84
N TYR A 175 -8.26 13.10 -0.22
CA TYR A 175 -8.88 13.90 -1.27
C TYR A 175 -10.40 13.87 -1.12
N ILE A 176 -10.99 15.02 -0.82
CA ILE A 176 -12.45 15.19 -0.74
C ILE A 176 -12.96 15.73 -2.06
N THR A 177 -13.91 15.05 -2.66
CA THR A 177 -14.50 15.37 -3.96
C THR A 177 -16.00 15.05 -3.99
N GLY A 178 -16.61 15.09 -5.16
CA GLY A 178 -18.05 15.00 -5.33
C GLY A 178 -18.70 16.38 -5.49
N ASP A 179 -19.97 16.42 -5.89
CA ASP A 179 -20.69 17.68 -6.13
C ASP A 179 -20.98 18.42 -4.81
N ASN A 180 -21.15 17.67 -3.72
CA ASN A 180 -21.39 18.17 -2.37
C ASN A 180 -20.26 17.80 -1.40
N LYS A 181 -19.09 17.39 -1.90
CA LYS A 181 -17.96 16.87 -1.11
C LYS A 181 -18.32 15.62 -0.32
N GLU A 182 -19.13 14.77 -0.90
CA GLU A 182 -19.65 13.53 -0.30
C GLU A 182 -18.74 12.33 -0.48
N ILE A 183 -17.62 12.47 -1.18
CA ILE A 183 -16.68 11.37 -1.48
C ILE A 183 -15.33 11.68 -0.85
N ALA A 184 -14.82 10.76 -0.04
CA ALA A 184 -13.46 10.77 0.50
C ALA A 184 -12.61 9.69 -0.20
N ILE A 185 -11.39 10.04 -0.59
CA ILE A 185 -10.44 9.13 -1.22
C ILE A 185 -9.11 9.26 -0.48
N GLU A 186 -8.63 8.16 0.07
CA GLU A 186 -7.36 8.08 0.76
C GLU A 186 -6.67 6.74 0.48
N HIS A 187 -5.41 6.58 0.91
CA HIS A 187 -4.73 5.30 0.72
C HIS A 187 -5.17 4.26 1.76
N GLY A 188 -5.30 4.62 3.03
CA GLY A 188 -5.76 3.73 4.11
C GLY A 188 -4.66 3.26 5.07
N ASN A 189 -3.40 3.52 4.79
CA ASN A 189 -2.25 3.06 5.59
C ASN A 189 -2.18 3.64 7.01
N ARG A 190 -2.86 4.75 7.30
CA ARG A 190 -2.83 5.40 8.64
C ARG A 190 -3.45 4.57 9.76
N TYR A 191 -4.21 3.52 9.42
CA TYR A 191 -4.81 2.59 10.38
C TYR A 191 -3.97 1.33 10.57
N ASP A 192 -2.88 1.17 9.84
CA ASP A 192 -2.01 0.00 9.87
C ASP A 192 -0.76 0.27 10.70
N VAL A 193 -0.57 -0.47 11.77
CA VAL A 193 0.60 -0.34 12.66
C VAL A 193 1.94 -0.59 11.97
N TYR A 194 1.95 -1.30 10.85
CA TYR A 194 3.17 -1.63 10.11
C TYR A 194 3.44 -0.70 8.92
N SER A 195 2.44 0.12 8.55
CA SER A 195 2.52 0.99 7.36
C SER A 195 2.23 2.47 7.66
N ALA A 196 1.65 2.78 8.83
CA ALA A 196 1.41 4.16 9.23
C ALA A 196 2.73 4.90 9.49
N PRO A 197 2.89 6.15 9.03
CA PRO A 197 4.07 6.95 9.33
C PRO A 197 4.23 7.15 10.84
N ASP A 198 5.41 6.79 11.37
CA ASP A 198 5.72 7.05 12.77
C ASP A 198 6.30 8.46 12.95
N THR A 199 5.52 9.29 13.57
CA THR A 199 5.87 10.69 13.87
C THR A 199 6.25 10.91 15.32
N VAL A 200 6.37 9.86 16.13
CA VAL A 200 6.53 9.94 17.60
C VAL A 200 7.81 9.29 18.11
N ASP A 201 7.98 8.01 17.85
CA ASP A 201 8.97 7.17 18.57
C ASP A 201 10.42 7.39 18.22
N ASN A 202 10.71 7.95 17.05
CA ASN A 202 12.06 8.04 16.52
C ASN A 202 12.59 9.47 16.41
N LYS A 203 11.92 10.43 17.05
CA LYS A 203 12.30 11.87 17.00
C LYS A 203 13.66 12.18 17.62
N ASP A 204 14.12 11.35 18.52
CA ASP A 204 15.45 11.44 19.12
C ASP A 204 16.57 10.92 18.20
N LEU A 205 16.20 10.16 17.18
CA LEU A 205 17.14 9.57 16.21
C LEU A 205 17.17 10.32 14.89
N THR A 206 16.03 10.84 14.44
CA THR A 206 15.91 11.60 13.19
C THR A 206 14.79 12.63 13.28
N SER A 207 14.98 13.78 12.63
CA SER A 207 13.94 14.79 12.46
C SER A 207 13.01 14.49 11.28
N ASN A 208 13.41 13.57 10.40
CA ASN A 208 12.62 13.15 9.26
C ASN A 208 11.52 12.16 9.69
N PRO A 209 10.39 12.10 8.97
CA PRO A 209 9.47 10.99 9.15
C PRO A 209 10.21 9.67 8.95
N LEU A 210 10.08 8.76 9.90
CA LEU A 210 10.67 7.44 9.74
C LEU A 210 9.74 6.58 8.91
N LEU A 211 10.34 5.83 7.98
CA LEU A 211 9.65 4.78 7.26
C LEU A 211 9.13 3.74 8.26
N PRO A 212 7.88 3.27 8.11
CA PRO A 212 7.26 2.36 9.04
C PRO A 212 7.90 0.96 9.02
N PRO A 213 7.57 0.08 9.97
CA PRO A 213 8.18 -1.26 10.06
C PRO A 213 8.13 -2.06 8.77
N GLY A 214 7.06 -1.95 7.99
CA GLY A 214 6.88 -2.65 6.71
C GLY A 214 7.98 -2.39 5.69
N TYR A 215 8.56 -1.19 5.69
CA TYR A 215 9.70 -0.86 4.82
C TYR A 215 10.91 -1.80 5.04
N PHE A 216 11.28 -2.00 6.29
CA PHE A 216 12.43 -2.85 6.63
C PHE A 216 12.20 -4.30 6.22
N TYR A 217 10.95 -4.74 6.42
CA TYR A 217 10.48 -6.04 6.02
C TYR A 217 10.57 -6.26 4.51
N ALA A 218 10.06 -5.32 3.72
CA ALA A 218 10.11 -5.38 2.26
C ALA A 218 11.55 -5.43 1.72
N ARG A 219 12.48 -4.68 2.34
CA ARG A 219 13.90 -4.70 1.99
C ARG A 219 14.57 -6.06 2.19
N LEU A 220 14.27 -6.73 3.30
CA LEU A 220 14.76 -8.10 3.59
C LEU A 220 14.18 -9.09 2.58
N GLY A 221 12.87 -9.05 2.35
CA GLY A 221 12.19 -9.93 1.40
C GLY A 221 12.73 -9.80 -0.02
N THR A 222 12.91 -8.57 -0.50
CA THR A 222 13.50 -8.31 -1.83
C THR A 222 14.92 -8.83 -1.94
N SER A 223 15.74 -8.67 -0.89
CA SER A 223 17.10 -9.20 -0.87
C SER A 223 17.14 -10.72 -0.94
N TRP A 224 16.30 -11.38 -0.15
CA TRP A 224 16.15 -12.83 -0.16
C TRP A 224 15.73 -13.36 -1.55
N PHE A 225 14.76 -12.69 -2.17
CA PHE A 225 14.35 -13.04 -3.53
C PHE A 225 15.49 -12.96 -4.54
N LEU A 226 16.18 -11.83 -4.59
CA LEU A 226 17.26 -11.62 -5.54
C LEU A 226 18.43 -12.63 -5.37
N GLN A 227 18.52 -13.27 -4.21
CA GLN A 227 19.46 -14.34 -3.94
C GLN A 227 18.98 -15.73 -4.35
N GLY A 228 17.80 -15.82 -4.96
CA GLY A 228 17.25 -17.09 -5.43
C GLY A 228 16.54 -17.88 -4.34
N THR A 229 15.95 -17.21 -3.37
CA THR A 229 15.12 -17.80 -2.30
C THR A 229 15.82 -18.97 -1.58
N PRO A 230 17.03 -18.75 -1.01
CA PRO A 230 17.78 -19.82 -0.35
C PRO A 230 17.00 -20.39 0.85
N SER A 231 17.40 -21.58 1.32
CA SER A 231 16.70 -22.28 2.41
C SER A 231 16.75 -21.49 3.71
N ILE A 232 15.68 -21.57 4.50
CA ILE A 232 15.49 -20.80 5.73
C ILE A 232 16.43 -21.27 6.84
N ASN A 233 17.19 -20.35 7.39
CA ASN A 233 17.79 -20.47 8.72
C ASN A 233 17.02 -19.54 9.66
N LYS A 234 16.39 -20.08 10.69
CA LYS A 234 15.68 -19.29 11.71
C LYS A 234 16.67 -18.40 12.46
N MET A 235 16.71 -17.12 12.15
CA MET A 235 17.67 -16.18 12.73
C MET A 235 17.02 -15.15 13.63
N ILE A 236 15.72 -14.87 13.43
CA ILE A 236 14.98 -13.98 14.32
C ILE A 236 14.61 -14.77 15.57
N PRO A 237 14.97 -14.28 16.78
CA PRO A 237 14.61 -14.93 18.03
C PRO A 237 13.09 -15.03 18.20
N GLU A 238 12.58 -16.24 18.36
CA GLU A 238 11.15 -16.46 18.58
C GLU A 238 10.75 -16.09 20.01
N LEU A 239 9.70 -15.29 20.13
CA LEU A 239 9.04 -15.07 21.42
C LEU A 239 8.11 -16.25 21.71
N THR A 240 8.62 -17.26 22.40
CA THR A 240 7.93 -18.56 22.59
C THR A 240 6.79 -18.52 23.61
N ALA A 241 6.71 -17.48 24.46
CA ALA A 241 5.70 -17.34 25.48
C ALA A 241 5.00 -15.98 25.37
N ALA A 242 3.69 -15.99 25.17
CA ALA A 242 2.88 -14.77 25.18
C ALA A 242 2.77 -14.25 26.62
N PRO A 243 3.09 -12.96 26.87
CA PRO A 243 2.81 -12.31 28.15
C PRO A 243 1.29 -12.26 28.44
N SER A 244 0.93 -11.99 29.70
CA SER A 244 -0.48 -11.74 30.03
C SER A 244 -1.03 -10.55 29.23
N LYS A 245 -2.23 -10.70 28.66
CA LYS A 245 -2.93 -9.61 27.97
C LYS A 245 -3.21 -8.39 28.84
N THR A 246 -3.19 -8.56 30.17
CA THR A 246 -3.32 -7.44 31.13
C THR A 246 -2.05 -6.61 31.25
N ASN A 247 -0.89 -7.16 30.82
CA ASN A 247 0.34 -6.40 30.67
C ASN A 247 0.42 -5.87 29.23
N VAL A 248 -0.29 -4.80 28.94
CA VAL A 248 -0.50 -4.26 27.60
C VAL A 248 0.82 -3.98 26.87
N ASP A 249 1.82 -3.47 27.59
CA ASP A 249 3.12 -3.13 27.00
C ASP A 249 3.86 -4.38 26.50
N GLN A 250 3.95 -5.40 27.35
CA GLN A 250 4.63 -6.64 27.01
C GLN A 250 3.86 -7.46 25.97
N TYR A 251 2.53 -7.46 26.07
CA TYR A 251 1.68 -8.14 25.10
C TYR A 251 1.70 -7.44 23.73
N GLY A 252 1.74 -6.10 23.71
CA GLY A 252 1.90 -5.34 22.48
C GLY A 252 3.25 -5.61 21.79
N ALA A 253 4.35 -5.61 22.55
CA ALA A 253 5.67 -5.96 22.04
C ALA A 253 5.73 -7.42 21.52
N TYR A 254 5.05 -8.34 22.21
CA TYR A 254 4.90 -9.72 21.74
C TYR A 254 4.15 -9.81 20.41
N LEU A 255 3.03 -9.11 20.25
CA LEU A 255 2.27 -9.09 18.99
C LEU A 255 3.11 -8.53 17.83
N TYR A 256 3.80 -7.42 18.08
CA TYR A 256 4.68 -6.82 17.09
C TYR A 256 5.78 -7.78 16.62
N SER A 257 6.48 -8.42 17.57
CA SER A 257 7.52 -9.41 17.24
C SER A 257 6.94 -10.66 16.58
N SER A 258 5.76 -11.10 17.00
CA SER A 258 5.11 -12.30 16.44
C SER A 258 4.73 -12.10 14.97
N PHE A 259 4.33 -10.90 14.60
CA PHE A 259 4.09 -10.56 13.18
C PHE A 259 5.38 -10.71 12.36
N TRP A 260 6.48 -10.11 12.84
CA TRP A 260 7.78 -10.22 12.19
C TRP A 260 8.24 -11.68 12.10
N TYR A 261 8.18 -12.40 13.21
CA TYR A 261 8.61 -13.79 13.26
C TYR A 261 7.80 -14.68 12.31
N SER A 262 6.48 -14.57 12.32
CA SER A 262 5.62 -15.40 11.47
C SER A 262 5.85 -15.13 9.99
N ASN A 263 6.18 -13.92 9.64
CA ASN A 263 6.40 -13.47 8.27
C ASN A 263 7.85 -13.72 7.81
N MET A 264 8.83 -13.31 8.60
CA MET A 264 10.25 -13.46 8.26
C MET A 264 10.75 -14.89 8.37
N ASN A 265 10.03 -15.76 9.06
CA ASN A 265 10.37 -17.18 9.15
C ASN A 265 10.28 -17.91 7.79
N SER A 266 9.65 -17.29 6.78
CA SER A 266 9.65 -17.79 5.40
C SER A 266 10.85 -17.32 4.58
N PHE A 267 11.64 -16.35 5.08
CA PHE A 267 12.85 -15.88 4.44
C PHE A 267 14.07 -16.58 4.99
N THR A 268 15.07 -16.79 4.14
CA THR A 268 16.41 -17.04 4.63
C THR A 268 17.00 -15.69 5.00
N ASN A 269 17.33 -15.53 6.25
CA ASN A 269 18.20 -14.45 6.62
C ASN A 269 19.60 -14.80 6.15
N ILE A 270 19.98 -14.15 5.10
CA ILE A 270 21.34 -14.05 4.60
C ILE A 270 22.19 -13.22 5.55
N GLU A 271 21.54 -12.43 6.34
CA GLU A 271 22.11 -11.53 7.32
C GLU A 271 21.81 -12.09 8.72
N ARG A 272 22.76 -11.96 9.65
CA ARG A 272 22.51 -12.30 11.04
C ARG A 272 21.69 -11.19 11.70
N PHE A 273 20.97 -11.54 12.75
CA PHE A 273 20.09 -10.64 13.48
C PHE A 273 20.73 -9.30 13.90
N ASP A 274 22.01 -9.31 14.22
CA ASP A 274 22.77 -8.12 14.66
C ASP A 274 23.57 -7.47 13.54
N ASP A 275 23.60 -8.00 12.33
CA ASP A 275 24.35 -7.44 11.22
C ASP A 275 23.74 -6.07 10.81
N LYS A 276 24.60 -5.05 10.68
CA LYS A 276 24.20 -3.68 10.35
C LYS A 276 23.99 -3.54 8.84
N VAL A 277 22.78 -3.88 8.38
CA VAL A 277 22.45 -4.00 6.95
C VAL A 277 21.59 -2.87 6.41
N PHE A 278 20.74 -2.24 7.23
CA PHE A 278 19.88 -1.16 6.78
C PHE A 278 20.63 0.17 6.74
N ASN A 279 20.82 0.70 5.54
CA ASN A 279 21.41 2.02 5.33
C ASN A 279 20.29 3.05 5.12
N LEU A 280 20.09 3.93 6.09
CA LEU A 280 19.08 4.98 6.11
C LEU A 280 19.70 6.38 6.12
N LYS A 281 20.84 6.56 5.48
CA LYS A 281 21.55 7.84 5.47
C LYS A 281 20.70 8.98 4.88
N ASN A 282 19.87 8.68 3.88
CA ASN A 282 18.92 9.62 3.29
C ASN A 282 17.81 10.06 4.26
N TYR A 283 17.58 9.30 5.34
CA TYR A 283 16.63 9.62 6.42
C TYR A 283 17.30 10.18 7.68
N GLY A 284 18.57 10.59 7.57
CA GLY A 284 19.28 11.26 8.65
C GLY A 284 20.04 10.34 9.61
N PHE A 285 20.10 9.03 9.35
CA PHE A 285 20.87 8.12 10.18
C PHE A 285 22.36 8.11 9.78
N ASN A 286 23.23 8.29 10.76
CA ASN A 286 24.69 8.29 10.53
C ASN A 286 25.29 6.88 10.53
N THR A 287 24.60 5.90 11.09
CA THR A 287 25.01 4.49 11.19
C THR A 287 23.97 3.59 10.55
N LYS A 288 24.43 2.47 10.02
CA LYS A 288 23.51 1.41 9.59
C LYS A 288 22.82 0.77 10.79
N LEU A 289 21.63 0.24 10.58
CA LEU A 289 20.81 -0.47 11.56
C LEU A 289 20.77 -1.96 11.25
N SER A 290 20.42 -2.77 12.26
CA SER A 290 20.19 -4.20 12.17
C SER A 290 18.74 -4.54 12.46
N GLU A 291 18.35 -5.80 12.32
CA GLU A 291 17.05 -6.29 12.78
C GLU A 291 16.89 -6.11 14.30
N ALA A 292 17.99 -6.31 15.07
CA ALA A 292 18.01 -6.10 16.51
C ALA A 292 17.70 -4.63 16.94
N ASP A 293 17.92 -3.67 16.07
CA ASP A 293 17.57 -2.28 16.35
C ASP A 293 16.08 -1.98 16.12
N ILE A 294 15.35 -2.91 15.51
CA ILE A 294 13.95 -2.74 15.10
C ILE A 294 13.01 -3.62 15.92
N LEU A 295 13.48 -4.80 16.32
CA LEU A 295 12.66 -5.85 16.95
C LEU A 295 12.94 -5.98 18.43
N PRO A 296 11.91 -6.05 19.28
CA PRO A 296 12.07 -6.46 20.66
C PRO A 296 12.45 -7.96 20.77
N VAL A 297 13.28 -8.28 21.74
CA VAL A 297 13.80 -9.63 21.99
C VAL A 297 13.43 -10.07 23.39
N LEU A 298 13.04 -11.35 23.57
CA LEU A 298 12.79 -11.95 24.86
C LEU A 298 14.13 -12.14 25.63
N GLN A 299 14.17 -11.63 26.85
CA GLN A 299 15.31 -11.79 27.75
C GLN A 299 15.19 -13.07 28.58
N SER A 300 16.30 -13.48 29.18
CA SER A 300 16.34 -14.68 30.05
C SER A 300 15.48 -14.56 31.31
N ASP A 301 15.15 -13.35 31.74
CA ASP A 301 14.24 -13.08 32.87
C ASP A 301 12.76 -13.04 32.47
N GLY A 302 12.45 -13.31 31.20
CA GLY A 302 11.08 -13.30 30.65
C GLY A 302 10.56 -11.92 30.28
N THR A 303 11.36 -10.87 30.38
CA THR A 303 11.00 -9.53 29.85
C THR A 303 11.31 -9.40 28.38
N ILE A 304 10.63 -8.48 27.71
CA ILE A 304 10.88 -8.15 26.28
C ILE A 304 11.65 -6.84 26.22
N THR A 305 12.75 -6.82 25.47
CA THR A 305 13.57 -5.62 25.31
C THR A 305 12.84 -4.52 24.53
N THR A 306 13.32 -3.30 24.71
CA THR A 306 12.94 -2.15 23.90
C THR A 306 13.96 -1.97 22.78
N PRO A 307 13.58 -2.07 21.50
CA PRO A 307 14.49 -1.84 20.37
C PRO A 307 14.87 -0.36 20.24
N ALA A 308 15.84 -0.03 19.42
CA ALA A 308 16.26 1.35 19.17
C ALA A 308 15.21 2.13 18.38
N LEU A 309 14.61 1.51 17.35
CA LEU A 309 13.49 2.04 16.59
C LEU A 309 12.17 1.48 17.10
N PHE A 310 11.11 2.25 16.98
CA PHE A 310 9.75 1.85 17.39
C PHE A 310 9.66 1.38 18.85
N LYS A 311 10.54 1.91 19.70
CA LYS A 311 10.77 1.46 21.08
C LYS A 311 9.55 1.52 22.01
N ASN A 312 8.63 2.44 21.73
CA ASN A 312 7.41 2.60 22.53
C ASN A 312 6.15 2.42 21.66
N PHE A 313 6.25 1.73 20.56
CA PHE A 313 5.25 1.68 19.51
C PHE A 313 3.84 1.33 20.02
N GLN A 314 3.74 0.37 20.94
CA GLN A 314 2.47 0.01 21.59
C GLN A 314 1.90 1.10 22.51
N LYS A 315 2.72 2.04 22.99
CA LYS A 315 2.29 3.16 23.83
C LYS A 315 2.01 4.41 23.02
N SER A 316 2.79 4.63 21.97
CA SER A 316 2.70 5.83 21.13
C SER A 316 1.66 5.69 20.04
N TRP A 317 1.08 4.51 19.83
CA TRP A 317 0.13 4.26 18.75
C TRP A 317 -1.05 5.26 18.74
N GLU A 318 -1.61 5.59 19.90
CA GLU A 318 -2.66 6.61 19.99
C GLU A 318 -2.18 7.97 19.49
N GLN A 319 -0.97 8.39 19.88
CA GLN A 319 -0.40 9.66 19.44
C GLN A 319 -0.03 9.63 17.95
N ILE A 320 0.45 8.50 17.44
CA ILE A 320 0.73 8.29 16.02
C ILE A 320 -0.56 8.45 15.21
N GLN A 321 -1.65 7.81 15.63
CA GLN A 321 -2.96 7.97 15.01
C GLN A 321 -3.44 9.43 15.03
N THR A 322 -3.30 10.11 16.18
CA THR A 322 -3.64 11.55 16.30
C THR A 322 -2.87 12.38 15.26
N ASN A 323 -1.55 12.19 15.18
CA ASN A 323 -0.69 12.93 14.27
C ASN A 323 -1.01 12.61 12.79
N ASN A 324 -1.47 11.41 12.50
CA ASN A 324 -1.90 10.96 11.18
C ASN A 324 -3.38 11.29 10.88
N GLY A 325 -4.03 12.07 11.73
CA GLY A 325 -5.39 12.58 11.51
C GLY A 325 -6.50 11.54 11.67
N VAL A 326 -6.25 10.45 12.42
CA VAL A 326 -7.29 9.47 12.78
C VAL A 326 -8.16 10.04 13.88
N ARG A 327 -9.48 10.06 13.68
CA ARG A 327 -10.44 10.66 14.64
C ARG A 327 -10.83 9.72 15.78
N VAL A 328 -10.96 8.45 15.48
CA VAL A 328 -11.34 7.43 16.46
C VAL A 328 -10.27 6.36 16.47
N HIS A 329 -9.48 6.35 17.52
CA HIS A 329 -8.32 5.49 17.61
C HIS A 329 -8.68 4.04 17.87
N SER A 330 -8.03 3.13 17.17
CA SER A 330 -7.98 1.71 17.52
C SER A 330 -6.91 1.49 18.61
N SER A 331 -7.10 0.48 19.46
CA SER A 331 -6.01 0.06 20.33
C SER A 331 -4.86 -0.55 19.50
N PHE A 332 -3.62 -0.47 19.99
CA PHE A 332 -2.50 -1.15 19.35
C PHE A 332 -2.75 -2.65 19.23
N ILE A 333 -3.37 -3.26 20.24
CA ILE A 333 -3.68 -4.70 20.23
C ILE A 333 -4.66 -5.03 19.13
N ASP A 334 -5.72 -4.24 18.93
CA ASP A 334 -6.70 -4.48 17.87
C ASP A 334 -6.06 -4.33 16.49
N ALA A 335 -5.32 -3.24 16.27
CA ALA A 335 -4.65 -2.96 15.01
C ALA A 335 -3.60 -4.04 14.67
N ALA A 336 -2.74 -4.43 15.62
CA ALA A 336 -1.75 -5.48 15.41
C ALA A 336 -2.39 -6.86 15.25
N SER A 337 -3.48 -7.14 15.97
CA SER A 337 -4.19 -8.42 15.85
C SER A 337 -4.90 -8.55 14.51
N ALA A 338 -5.41 -7.47 13.95
CA ALA A 338 -6.02 -7.45 12.62
C ALA A 338 -5.02 -7.84 11.52
N GLN A 339 -3.74 -7.53 11.73
CA GLN A 339 -2.66 -7.92 10.81
C GLN A 339 -2.23 -9.39 11.01
N LEU A 340 -2.20 -9.87 12.24
CA LEU A 340 -1.83 -11.26 12.55
C LEU A 340 -2.92 -12.28 12.17
N ASN A 341 -4.17 -11.88 12.33
CA ASN A 341 -5.35 -12.68 12.03
C ASN A 341 -6.26 -11.86 11.12
N PRO A 342 -6.15 -12.05 9.80
CA PRO A 342 -6.83 -11.22 8.81
C PRO A 342 -8.30 -10.99 9.13
N ASP A 343 -8.63 -9.76 9.52
CA ASP A 343 -10.01 -9.30 9.57
C ASP A 343 -10.27 -8.37 8.39
N ILE A 344 -10.93 -8.91 7.37
CA ILE A 344 -11.29 -8.17 6.16
C ILE A 344 -12.15 -6.93 6.48
N ASN A 345 -12.80 -6.90 7.65
CA ASN A 345 -13.65 -5.80 8.06
C ASN A 345 -12.88 -4.69 8.80
N TYR A 346 -11.62 -4.91 9.20
CA TYR A 346 -10.90 -3.95 10.02
C TYR A 346 -10.75 -2.60 9.32
N PHE A 347 -10.14 -2.56 8.15
CA PHE A 347 -9.93 -1.31 7.40
C PHE A 347 -11.24 -0.64 6.99
N PRO A 348 -12.23 -1.31 6.38
CA PRO A 348 -13.50 -0.68 6.04
C PRO A 348 -14.21 -0.09 7.25
N LYS A 349 -14.12 -0.73 8.41
CA LYS A 349 -14.69 -0.21 9.66
C LYS A 349 -13.96 1.07 10.11
N GLN A 350 -12.63 1.11 10.07
CA GLN A 350 -11.87 2.31 10.42
C GLN A 350 -12.22 3.48 9.49
N GLU A 351 -12.31 3.23 8.19
CA GLU A 351 -12.72 4.21 7.18
C GLU A 351 -14.13 4.74 7.45
N SER A 352 -15.09 3.86 7.71
CA SER A 352 -16.47 4.26 8.03
C SER A 352 -16.55 5.15 9.27
N ILE A 353 -15.84 4.78 10.35
CA ILE A 353 -15.81 5.53 11.61
C ILE A 353 -15.10 6.88 11.43
N GLN A 354 -14.04 6.93 10.63
CA GLN A 354 -13.27 8.13 10.35
C GLN A 354 -14.15 9.26 9.82
N TYR A 355 -15.07 8.95 8.92
CA TYR A 355 -15.88 9.93 8.21
C TYR A 355 -17.30 10.08 8.74
N ASP A 356 -17.66 9.36 9.80
CA ASP A 356 -18.98 9.45 10.40
C ASP A 356 -19.33 10.89 10.84
N GLY A 357 -20.53 11.34 10.45
CA GLY A 357 -21.02 12.69 10.75
C GLY A 357 -20.34 13.84 9.97
N GLN A 358 -19.52 13.56 8.95
CA GLN A 358 -18.83 14.59 8.16
C GLN A 358 -19.48 14.90 6.80
N GLY A 359 -20.63 14.32 6.51
CA GLY A 359 -21.30 14.47 5.20
C GLY A 359 -20.73 13.59 4.10
N ILE A 360 -19.76 12.73 4.41
CA ILE A 360 -19.22 11.74 3.49
C ILE A 360 -20.21 10.57 3.40
N GLN A 361 -20.46 10.13 2.18
CA GLN A 361 -21.35 9.00 1.86
C GLN A 361 -20.58 7.82 1.25
N THR A 362 -19.48 8.11 0.57
CA THR A 362 -18.63 7.10 -0.07
C THR A 362 -17.18 7.35 0.29
N VAL A 363 -16.49 6.29 0.72
CA VAL A 363 -15.05 6.27 0.93
C VAL A 363 -14.43 5.29 -0.04
N VAL A 364 -13.37 5.69 -0.72
CA VAL A 364 -12.57 4.79 -1.57
C VAL A 364 -11.14 4.78 -1.03
N PHE A 365 -10.58 3.58 -0.86
CA PHE A 365 -9.22 3.39 -0.37
C PHE A 365 -8.52 2.21 -1.06
N GLY A 366 -7.20 2.13 -0.98
CA GLY A 366 -6.35 1.07 -1.52
C GLY A 366 -5.70 0.21 -0.44
N HIS A 367 -4.35 0.22 -0.40
CA HIS A 367 -3.48 -0.29 0.65
C HIS A 367 -3.53 -1.81 0.87
N THR A 368 -4.71 -2.39 1.03
CA THR A 368 -4.81 -3.83 1.35
C THR A 368 -4.76 -4.74 0.12
N HIS A 369 -4.80 -4.18 -1.08
CA HIS A 369 -4.88 -4.90 -2.37
C HIS A 369 -6.07 -5.88 -2.47
N VAL A 370 -7.04 -5.80 -1.57
CA VAL A 370 -8.19 -6.69 -1.53
C VAL A 370 -9.44 -5.90 -1.92
N PRO A 371 -9.88 -5.96 -3.18
CA PRO A 371 -11.04 -5.22 -3.61
C PRO A 371 -12.30 -5.70 -2.88
N LEU A 372 -13.05 -4.76 -2.33
CA LEU A 372 -14.28 -5.03 -1.61
C LEU A 372 -15.22 -3.83 -1.61
N VAL A 373 -16.48 -4.09 -1.29
CA VAL A 373 -17.50 -3.08 -0.97
C VAL A 373 -18.15 -3.46 0.35
N GLN A 374 -18.31 -2.50 1.26
CA GLN A 374 -19.04 -2.69 2.49
C GLN A 374 -19.84 -1.44 2.86
N THR A 375 -21.14 -1.60 3.16
CA THR A 375 -21.99 -0.50 3.62
C THR A 375 -22.23 -0.63 5.13
N PHE A 376 -22.13 0.49 5.83
CA PHE A 376 -22.27 0.57 7.28
C PHE A 376 -23.59 1.21 7.70
N LYS A 377 -24.02 0.96 8.94
CA LYS A 377 -25.29 1.49 9.49
C LYS A 377 -25.34 3.02 9.56
N ASN A 378 -24.20 3.69 9.60
CA ASN A 378 -24.12 5.16 9.52
C ASN A 378 -24.38 5.72 8.11
N GLY A 379 -24.66 4.85 7.13
CA GLY A 379 -24.97 5.21 5.75
C GLY A 379 -23.73 5.36 4.84
N ILE A 380 -22.53 5.12 5.35
CA ILE A 380 -21.29 5.22 4.56
C ILE A 380 -21.06 3.89 3.84
N SER A 381 -20.79 3.98 2.54
CA SER A 381 -20.29 2.88 1.72
C SER A 381 -18.79 3.01 1.55
N VAL A 382 -18.06 1.97 1.89
CA VAL A 382 -16.58 1.92 1.83
C VAL A 382 -16.18 0.94 0.74
N LEU A 383 -15.30 1.37 -0.14
CA LEU A 383 -14.77 0.60 -1.25
C LEU A 383 -13.25 0.49 -1.13
N ASN A 384 -12.72 -0.72 -1.27
CA ASN A 384 -11.31 -0.89 -1.63
C ASN A 384 -11.24 -1.14 -3.13
N ASP A 385 -10.43 -0.38 -3.84
CA ASP A 385 -10.34 -0.45 -5.31
C ASP A 385 -9.39 -1.57 -5.79
N GLY A 386 -8.71 -2.26 -4.87
CA GLY A 386 -7.81 -3.37 -5.15
C GLY A 386 -6.40 -2.94 -5.51
N SER A 387 -5.84 -3.46 -6.59
CA SER A 387 -4.49 -3.10 -7.03
C SER A 387 -4.25 -3.43 -8.51
N TRP A 388 -3.10 -2.96 -9.04
CA TRP A 388 -2.63 -3.23 -10.40
C TRP A 388 -1.33 -4.04 -10.44
N VAL A 389 -0.94 -4.66 -9.33
CA VAL A 389 0.24 -5.53 -9.30
C VAL A 389 0.03 -6.80 -10.13
N ASP A 390 1.09 -7.26 -10.78
CA ASP A 390 1.09 -8.37 -11.75
C ASP A 390 0.52 -9.68 -11.18
N THR A 391 0.83 -9.96 -9.92
CA THR A 391 0.47 -11.23 -9.29
C THR A 391 -0.16 -10.99 -7.94
N ARG A 392 -1.20 -11.78 -7.64
CA ARG A 392 -1.90 -11.72 -6.37
C ARG A 392 -1.92 -13.08 -5.69
N THR A 393 -1.44 -13.08 -4.46
CA THR A 393 -1.52 -14.27 -3.62
C THR A 393 -2.97 -14.47 -3.16
N GLY A 394 -3.51 -15.63 -3.50
CA GLY A 394 -4.85 -16.04 -3.08
C GLY A 394 -5.99 -15.68 -4.03
N ASN A 395 -5.87 -14.69 -4.91
CA ASN A 395 -6.85 -14.42 -5.95
C ASN A 395 -6.26 -13.76 -7.20
N PRO A 396 -5.55 -14.52 -8.05
CA PRO A 396 -4.91 -13.99 -9.24
C PRO A 396 -5.90 -13.40 -10.28
N ASN A 397 -7.19 -13.70 -10.15
CA ASN A 397 -8.21 -13.23 -11.09
C ASN A 397 -8.75 -11.83 -10.75
N LEU A 398 -8.32 -11.20 -9.65
CA LEU A 398 -8.81 -9.89 -9.21
C LEU A 398 -7.75 -8.78 -9.27
N THR A 399 -6.69 -8.95 -10.04
CA THR A 399 -5.80 -7.83 -10.38
C THR A 399 -6.47 -6.87 -11.36
N ARG A 400 -5.91 -5.67 -11.50
CA ARG A 400 -6.41 -4.59 -12.39
C ARG A 400 -7.84 -4.18 -12.07
N THR A 401 -8.14 -4.08 -10.77
CA THR A 401 -9.43 -3.59 -10.30
C THR A 401 -9.38 -2.07 -10.08
N PHE A 402 -10.53 -1.43 -10.19
CA PHE A 402 -10.68 0.00 -9.98
C PHE A 402 -12.10 0.36 -9.55
N ALA A 403 -12.23 1.45 -8.79
CA ALA A 403 -13.53 1.96 -8.38
C ALA A 403 -14.01 3.06 -9.32
N VAL A 404 -15.32 3.15 -9.51
CA VAL A 404 -15.99 4.24 -10.20
C VAL A 404 -17.10 4.78 -9.32
N VAL A 405 -17.02 6.07 -8.95
CA VAL A 405 -18.07 6.76 -8.21
C VAL A 405 -18.72 7.79 -9.13
N THR A 406 -20.05 7.76 -9.22
CA THR A 406 -20.82 8.75 -9.98
C THR A 406 -21.33 9.82 -9.03
N THR A 407 -20.91 11.08 -9.25
CA THR A 407 -21.26 12.20 -8.38
C THR A 407 -22.73 12.58 -8.46
N GLY A 408 -23.24 13.21 -7.40
CA GLY A 408 -24.61 13.71 -7.30
C GLY A 408 -25.67 12.64 -7.04
N LYS A 409 -25.27 11.38 -6.80
CA LYS A 409 -26.17 10.28 -6.43
C LYS A 409 -25.54 9.49 -5.31
N THR A 410 -26.28 9.33 -4.21
CA THR A 410 -25.93 8.39 -3.14
C THR A 410 -25.92 6.97 -3.68
N ASP A 411 -25.00 6.16 -3.18
CA ASP A 411 -24.90 4.70 -3.47
C ASP A 411 -24.68 4.34 -4.95
N PHE A 412 -24.20 5.28 -5.77
CA PHE A 412 -23.89 4.99 -7.17
C PHE A 412 -22.39 4.80 -7.38
N TYR A 413 -21.92 3.65 -6.99
CA TYR A 413 -20.55 3.21 -7.14
C TYR A 413 -20.46 1.83 -7.78
N ASN A 414 -19.35 1.53 -8.41
CA ASN A 414 -19.04 0.19 -8.93
C ASN A 414 -17.57 -0.11 -8.77
N LEU A 415 -17.25 -1.39 -8.58
CA LEU A 415 -15.93 -1.96 -8.80
C LEU A 415 -15.91 -2.69 -10.14
N TYR A 416 -14.88 -2.39 -10.93
CA TYR A 416 -14.64 -3.04 -12.20
C TYR A 416 -13.31 -3.75 -12.20
N GLN A 417 -13.19 -4.77 -13.04
CA GLN A 417 -11.92 -5.39 -13.39
C GLN A 417 -11.62 -5.13 -14.87
N TYR A 418 -10.39 -4.70 -15.17
CA TYR A 418 -9.88 -4.57 -16.53
C TYR A 418 -9.35 -5.91 -16.99
N LYS A 419 -9.92 -6.48 -18.07
CA LYS A 419 -9.61 -7.81 -18.59
C LYS A 419 -8.49 -7.78 -19.62
N ASP A 420 -7.91 -8.95 -19.93
CA ASP A 420 -6.84 -9.12 -20.90
C ASP A 420 -7.24 -8.68 -22.32
N ASP A 421 -8.51 -8.79 -22.67
CA ASP A 421 -9.05 -8.32 -23.95
C ASP A 421 -9.45 -6.82 -23.96
N GLY A 422 -9.17 -6.10 -22.86
CA GLY A 422 -9.56 -4.71 -22.68
C GLY A 422 -11.04 -4.51 -22.32
N SER A 423 -11.83 -5.57 -22.14
CA SER A 423 -13.20 -5.45 -21.66
C SER A 423 -13.26 -5.17 -20.16
N LEU A 424 -14.40 -4.66 -19.69
CA LEU A 424 -14.65 -4.38 -18.27
C LEU A 424 -15.63 -5.41 -17.73
N ALA A 425 -15.27 -6.04 -16.61
CA ALA A 425 -16.21 -6.83 -15.82
C ALA A 425 -16.64 -6.03 -14.58
N ASN A 426 -17.94 -5.84 -14.41
CA ASN A 426 -18.47 -5.29 -13.16
C ASN A 426 -18.43 -6.39 -12.09
N VAL A 427 -17.60 -6.21 -11.07
CA VAL A 427 -17.38 -7.19 -9.99
C VAL A 427 -18.01 -6.74 -8.65
N THR A 428 -18.75 -5.64 -8.63
CA THR A 428 -19.32 -5.04 -7.42
C THR A 428 -20.08 -6.04 -6.57
N THR A 429 -21.07 -6.70 -7.15
CA THR A 429 -21.92 -7.66 -6.40
C THR A 429 -21.12 -8.83 -5.84
N GLN A 430 -20.12 -9.32 -6.61
CA GLN A 430 -19.25 -10.42 -6.19
C GLN A 430 -18.40 -10.04 -4.97
N LEU A 431 -18.03 -8.77 -4.84
CA LEU A 431 -17.11 -8.24 -3.83
C LEU A 431 -17.81 -7.52 -2.68
N THR A 432 -19.15 -7.48 -2.70
CA THR A 432 -19.93 -6.84 -1.63
C THR A 432 -19.99 -7.74 -0.40
N LEU A 433 -19.47 -7.22 0.72
CA LEU A 433 -19.58 -7.86 2.02
C LEU A 433 -20.93 -7.58 2.67
N PRO A 434 -21.37 -8.42 3.64
CA PRO A 434 -22.55 -8.12 4.43
C PRO A 434 -22.46 -6.73 5.08
N ALA A 435 -23.60 -6.06 5.19
CA ALA A 435 -23.67 -4.78 5.88
C ALA A 435 -23.16 -4.90 7.32
N ALA A 436 -22.36 -3.93 7.77
CA ALA A 436 -21.74 -3.93 9.09
C ALA A 436 -22.29 -2.83 10.02
N ASN A 437 -21.99 -3.01 11.34
CA ASN A 437 -22.38 -2.05 12.39
C ASN A 437 -21.46 -0.85 12.44
#